data_c4d5e60dafec87a4e81294945b317242
#
_entry.id   c4d5e60dafec87a4e81294945b317242
#
_cell.length_a   1.000
_cell.length_b   1.000
_cell.length_c   1.000
_cell.angle_alpha   90.00
_cell.angle_beta   90.00
_cell.angle_gamma   90.00
#
_symmetry.space_group_name_H-M   'P 1'
#
loop_
_entity.id
_entity.type
_entity.pdbx_description
1 polymer ?
#
loop_
_entity_poly.entity_id
_entity_poly.type
_entity_poly.pdbx_seq_one_letter_code
_entity_poly.pdbx_strand_id
1 'polypeptide(L)'
;PLIVVFDGVTDVRNFGAIARSAECAGAHGLIVPMKNAAPVNAEAVKASAGALNRIPVHRAGSIRNTLKYLSETGMQIVAATEKSRTLIYDADLGKPTVIVMGSEDKGISKEVLKLCDVQLAVPIIGSIESLNVSAAAAVLLFEAVRQRIH
;
A
#
# COMPACT_ATOMS: atom_id res chain seq x y z
N PRO A 1 -4.34 -3.41 13.26
CA PRO A 1 -3.52 -3.96 12.17
C PRO A 1 -3.27 -2.96 11.06
N LEU A 2 -2.18 -3.14 10.35
CA LEU A 2 -1.78 -2.35 9.20
C LEU A 2 -1.32 -3.32 8.10
N ILE A 3 -1.99 -3.30 6.96
CA ILE A 3 -1.73 -4.22 5.84
C ILE A 3 -1.56 -3.39 4.57
N VAL A 4 -0.62 -3.78 3.72
CA VAL A 4 -0.43 -3.16 2.40
C VAL A 4 -0.90 -4.14 1.32
N VAL A 5 -1.75 -3.66 0.43
CA VAL A 5 -2.27 -4.42 -0.72
C VAL A 5 -1.74 -3.79 -2.00
N PHE A 6 -1.24 -4.63 -2.88
CA PHE A 6 -0.68 -4.21 -4.16
C PHE A 6 -1.69 -4.47 -5.28
N ASP A 7 -2.02 -3.43 -6.02
CA ASP A 7 -2.93 -3.51 -7.16
C ASP A 7 -2.20 -3.04 -8.43
N GLY A 8 -1.48 -3.95 -9.07
CA GLY A 8 -0.79 -3.67 -10.32
C GLY A 8 0.65 -3.20 -10.18
N VAL A 9 1.24 -3.30 -9.00
CA VAL A 9 2.67 -3.00 -8.80
C VAL A 9 3.48 -4.20 -9.29
N THR A 10 4.09 -4.08 -10.46
CA THR A 10 4.83 -5.18 -11.11
C THR A 10 6.35 -4.98 -11.09
N ASP A 11 6.81 -3.78 -10.84
CA ASP A 11 8.24 -3.47 -10.76
C ASP A 11 8.83 -4.04 -9.47
N VAL A 12 9.85 -4.88 -9.61
CA VAL A 12 10.48 -5.59 -8.49
C VAL A 12 11.11 -4.63 -7.49
N ARG A 13 11.71 -3.55 -7.97
CA ARG A 13 12.37 -2.56 -7.11
C ARG A 13 11.36 -1.79 -6.28
N ASN A 14 10.26 -1.38 -6.90
CA ASN A 14 9.18 -0.69 -6.18
C ASN A 14 8.54 -1.63 -5.16
N PHE A 15 8.25 -2.85 -5.55
CA PHE A 15 7.69 -3.84 -4.64
C PHE A 15 8.62 -4.08 -3.43
N GLY A 16 9.91 -4.30 -3.69
CA GLY A 16 10.89 -4.49 -2.63
C GLY A 16 11.02 -3.28 -1.71
N ALA A 17 11.05 -2.08 -2.27
CA ALA A 17 11.15 -0.85 -1.49
C ALA A 17 9.91 -0.63 -0.62
N ILE A 18 8.72 -0.92 -1.14
CA ILE A 18 7.48 -0.83 -0.36
C ILE A 18 7.49 -1.86 0.77
N ALA A 19 7.92 -3.09 0.48
CA ALA A 19 8.04 -4.13 1.50
C ALA A 19 8.98 -3.73 2.63
N ARG A 20 10.11 -3.10 2.28
CA ARG A 20 11.06 -2.56 3.26
C ARG A 20 10.41 -1.51 4.16
N SER A 21 9.73 -0.54 3.56
CA SER A 21 9.05 0.52 4.34
C SER A 21 7.93 -0.06 5.20
N ALA A 22 7.19 -1.03 4.69
CA ALA A 22 6.10 -1.68 5.43
C ALA A 22 6.64 -2.42 6.66
N GLU A 23 7.73 -3.18 6.51
CA GLU A 23 8.37 -3.86 7.63
C GLU A 23 8.88 -2.85 8.66
N CYS A 24 9.57 -1.81 8.23
CA CYS A 24 10.07 -0.75 9.11
C CYS A 24 8.95 -0.02 9.85
N ALA A 25 7.80 0.13 9.21
CA ALA A 25 6.63 0.77 9.81
C ALA A 25 5.84 -0.16 10.75
N GLY A 26 6.24 -1.42 10.87
CA GLY A 26 5.54 -2.38 11.70
C GLY A 26 4.26 -2.92 11.09
N ALA A 27 4.13 -2.89 9.76
CA ALA A 27 2.97 -3.48 9.10
C ALA A 27 2.91 -4.98 9.36
N HIS A 28 1.70 -5.52 9.40
CA HIS A 28 1.45 -6.90 9.80
C HIS A 28 1.47 -7.87 8.61
N GLY A 29 1.40 -7.36 7.38
CA GLY A 29 1.46 -8.20 6.20
C GLY A 29 1.35 -7.43 4.91
N LEU A 30 1.69 -8.13 3.83
CA LEU A 30 1.55 -7.67 2.45
C LEU A 30 0.61 -8.62 1.72
N ILE A 31 -0.23 -8.09 0.85
CA ILE A 31 -1.11 -8.89 0.01
C ILE A 31 -0.81 -8.55 -1.44
N VAL A 32 -0.49 -9.57 -2.23
CA VAL A 32 -0.17 -9.44 -3.64
C VAL A 32 -1.14 -10.31 -4.46
N PRO A 33 -1.52 -9.89 -5.67
CA PRO A 33 -2.31 -10.75 -6.53
C PRO A 33 -1.46 -11.90 -7.06
N MET A 34 -2.11 -12.98 -7.47
CA MET A 34 -1.42 -14.11 -8.11
C MET A 34 -0.94 -13.77 -9.51
N LYS A 35 -1.62 -12.83 -10.18
CA LYS A 35 -1.29 -12.36 -11.53
C LYS A 35 -1.02 -10.86 -11.51
N ASN A 36 -0.22 -10.38 -12.47
CA ASN A 36 0.11 -8.95 -12.59
C ASN A 36 0.75 -8.38 -11.33
N ALA A 37 1.68 -9.15 -10.76
CA ALA A 37 2.40 -8.76 -9.57
C ALA A 37 3.89 -8.98 -9.76
N ALA A 38 4.71 -8.23 -9.01
CA ALA A 38 6.14 -8.46 -8.97
C ALA A 38 6.41 -9.84 -8.34
N PRO A 39 7.40 -10.58 -8.86
CA PRO A 39 7.74 -11.87 -8.26
C PRO A 39 8.44 -11.68 -6.91
N VAL A 40 8.16 -12.59 -5.97
CA VAL A 40 8.89 -12.65 -4.70
C VAL A 40 10.12 -13.55 -4.93
N ASN A 41 11.19 -12.97 -5.44
CA ASN A 41 12.41 -13.66 -5.82
C ASN A 41 13.63 -13.03 -5.13
N ALA A 42 14.83 -13.51 -5.47
CA ALA A 42 16.07 -13.02 -4.86
C ALA A 42 16.29 -11.51 -5.11
N GLU A 43 15.92 -11.00 -6.28
CA GLU A 43 16.03 -9.57 -6.57
C GLU A 43 15.06 -8.75 -5.70
N ALA A 44 13.83 -9.21 -5.51
CA ALA A 44 12.87 -8.56 -4.63
C ALA A 44 13.35 -8.58 -3.18
N VAL A 45 13.86 -9.70 -2.71
CA VAL A 45 14.41 -9.81 -1.34
C VAL A 45 15.56 -8.83 -1.15
N LYS A 46 16.46 -8.72 -2.13
CA LYS A 46 17.57 -7.76 -2.10
C LYS A 46 17.05 -6.31 -2.09
N ALA A 47 16.11 -5.98 -2.97
CA ALA A 47 15.52 -4.65 -3.03
C ALA A 47 14.81 -4.27 -1.74
N SER A 48 14.29 -5.24 -1.00
CA SER A 48 13.63 -5.03 0.29
C SER A 48 14.59 -4.98 1.48
N ALA A 49 15.90 -5.12 1.24
CA ALA A 49 16.90 -5.25 2.31
C ALA A 49 16.57 -6.38 3.29
N GLY A 50 16.01 -7.48 2.77
CA GLY A 50 15.64 -8.66 3.57
C GLY A 50 14.25 -8.58 4.22
N ALA A 51 13.52 -7.49 4.05
CA ALA A 51 12.20 -7.34 4.69
C ALA A 51 11.22 -8.44 4.25
N LEU A 52 11.31 -8.90 3.01
CA LEU A 52 10.44 -9.98 2.50
C LEU A 52 10.65 -11.33 3.22
N ASN A 53 11.74 -11.49 3.94
CA ASN A 53 11.95 -12.65 4.80
C ASN A 53 11.38 -12.46 6.21
N ARG A 54 10.90 -11.27 6.53
CA ARG A 54 10.44 -10.91 7.88
C ARG A 54 8.97 -10.59 7.97
N ILE A 55 8.37 -10.13 6.86
CA ILE A 55 6.96 -9.75 6.83
C ILE A 55 6.16 -10.81 6.06
N PRO A 56 4.99 -11.26 6.59
CA PRO A 56 4.15 -12.20 5.86
C PRO A 56 3.67 -11.64 4.53
N VAL A 57 3.77 -12.46 3.47
CA VAL A 57 3.27 -12.12 2.14
C VAL A 57 2.18 -13.12 1.77
N HIS A 58 0.98 -12.62 1.56
CA HIS A 58 -0.16 -13.43 1.14
C HIS A 58 -0.46 -13.21 -0.33
N ARG A 59 -0.57 -14.29 -1.09
CA ARG A 59 -0.96 -14.24 -2.51
C ARG A 59 -2.47 -14.44 -2.60
N ALA A 60 -3.16 -13.42 -3.10
CA ALA A 60 -4.62 -13.44 -3.21
C ALA A 60 -5.05 -13.86 -4.60
N GLY A 61 -5.97 -14.80 -4.68
CA GLY A 61 -6.60 -15.17 -5.95
C GLY A 61 -7.45 -14.05 -6.52
N SER A 62 -8.05 -13.24 -5.64
CA SER A 62 -8.84 -12.07 -6.01
C SER A 62 -8.59 -10.96 -4.98
N ILE A 63 -7.99 -9.86 -5.44
CA ILE A 63 -7.80 -8.67 -4.60
C ILE A 63 -9.17 -8.12 -4.15
N ARG A 64 -10.13 -8.08 -5.06
CA ARG A 64 -11.49 -7.62 -4.76
C ARG A 64 -12.11 -8.41 -3.60
N ASN A 65 -12.08 -9.73 -3.68
CA ASN A 65 -12.66 -10.56 -2.62
C ASN A 65 -11.91 -10.43 -1.30
N THR A 66 -10.59 -10.31 -1.37
CA THR A 66 -9.76 -10.10 -0.18
C THR A 66 -10.08 -8.77 0.50
N LEU A 67 -10.24 -7.69 -0.27
CA LEU A 67 -10.60 -6.38 0.28
C LEU A 67 -11.99 -6.39 0.90
N LYS A 68 -12.94 -7.07 0.28
CA LYS A 68 -14.28 -7.24 0.86
C LYS A 68 -14.22 -7.95 2.20
N TYR A 69 -13.46 -9.04 2.26
CA TYR A 69 -13.27 -9.79 3.50
C TYR A 69 -12.68 -8.91 4.59
N LEU A 70 -11.61 -8.19 4.28
CA LEU A 70 -10.95 -7.31 5.26
C LEU A 70 -11.87 -6.17 5.73
N SER A 71 -12.65 -5.61 4.81
CA SER A 71 -13.64 -4.60 5.16
C SER A 71 -14.70 -5.15 6.13
N GLU A 72 -15.16 -6.36 5.89
CA GLU A 72 -16.13 -7.03 6.77
C GLU A 72 -15.57 -7.32 8.15
N THR A 73 -14.27 -7.49 8.28
CA THR A 73 -13.62 -7.66 9.58
C THR A 73 -13.43 -6.35 10.35
N GLY A 74 -13.82 -5.24 9.78
CA GLY A 74 -13.74 -3.93 10.41
C GLY A 74 -12.52 -3.10 10.03
N MET A 75 -11.75 -3.53 9.04
CA MET A 75 -10.59 -2.75 8.58
C MET A 75 -11.03 -1.64 7.62
N GLN A 76 -10.47 -0.46 7.79
CA GLN A 76 -10.63 0.64 6.87
C GLN A 76 -9.78 0.38 5.62
N ILE A 77 -10.36 0.55 4.43
CA ILE A 77 -9.64 0.39 3.17
C ILE A 77 -9.31 1.79 2.63
N VAL A 78 -8.03 2.07 2.51
CA VAL A 78 -7.50 3.35 2.06
C VAL A 78 -6.81 3.19 0.71
N ALA A 79 -7.21 3.98 -0.27
CA ALA A 79 -6.51 4.03 -1.57
C ALA A 79 -5.53 5.20 -1.57
N ALA A 80 -4.28 4.92 -1.92
CA ALA A 80 -3.27 5.95 -2.12
C ALA A 80 -3.37 6.44 -3.57
N THR A 81 -3.79 7.69 -3.76
CA THR A 81 -3.94 8.25 -5.12
C THR A 81 -3.73 9.76 -5.10
N GLU A 82 -2.86 10.25 -6.00
CA GLU A 82 -2.59 11.68 -6.15
C GLU A 82 -3.80 12.47 -6.65
N LYS A 83 -4.83 11.78 -7.14
CA LYS A 83 -6.06 12.41 -7.65
C LYS A 83 -7.03 12.81 -6.55
N SER A 84 -6.82 12.36 -5.32
CA SER A 84 -7.71 12.70 -4.22
C SER A 84 -7.49 14.12 -3.74
N ARG A 85 -8.56 14.76 -3.29
CA ARG A 85 -8.49 16.05 -2.60
C ARG A 85 -8.29 15.90 -1.10
N THR A 86 -8.56 14.74 -0.56
CA THR A 86 -8.32 14.45 0.86
C THR A 86 -6.86 14.07 1.05
N LEU A 87 -6.19 14.75 1.96
CA LEU A 87 -4.79 14.50 2.23
C LEU A 87 -4.63 13.42 3.30
N ILE A 88 -3.47 12.74 3.26
CA ILE A 88 -3.14 11.69 4.24
C ILE A 88 -3.23 12.20 5.69
N TYR A 89 -3.03 13.50 5.90
CA TYR A 89 -3.05 14.10 7.24
C TYR A 89 -4.46 14.27 7.81
N ASP A 90 -5.48 14.21 6.95
CA ASP A 90 -6.87 14.46 7.34
C ASP A 90 -7.66 13.17 7.61
N ALA A 91 -7.00 12.02 7.57
CA ALA A 91 -7.64 10.73 7.80
C ALA A 91 -7.16 10.11 9.12
N ASP A 92 -8.01 9.30 9.72
CA ASP A 92 -7.65 8.53 10.91
C ASP A 92 -6.97 7.22 10.47
N LEU A 93 -5.65 7.20 10.46
CA LEU A 93 -4.84 6.02 10.14
C LEU A 93 -4.43 5.26 11.41
N GLY A 94 -4.90 5.68 12.57
CA GLY A 94 -4.65 5.00 13.84
C GLY A 94 -5.47 3.75 14.05
N LYS A 95 -6.60 3.61 13.34
CA LYS A 95 -7.46 2.42 13.40
C LYS A 95 -6.96 1.32 12.47
N PRO A 96 -7.52 0.09 12.57
CA PRO A 96 -7.13 -0.99 11.66
C PRO A 96 -7.28 -0.56 10.20
N THR A 97 -6.20 -0.62 9.42
CA THR A 97 -6.12 0.00 8.11
C THR A 97 -5.46 -0.91 7.08
N VAL A 98 -6.04 -0.98 5.90
CA VAL A 98 -5.46 -1.54 4.69
C VAL A 98 -5.10 -0.38 3.77
N ILE A 99 -3.85 -0.32 3.34
CA ILE A 99 -3.38 0.68 2.38
C ILE A 99 -3.22 -0.01 1.03
N VAL A 100 -3.94 0.48 0.02
CA VAL A 100 -3.86 -0.05 -1.34
C VAL A 100 -2.96 0.84 -2.18
N MET A 101 -1.93 0.22 -2.78
CA MET A 101 -0.98 0.90 -3.68
C MET A 101 -1.21 0.40 -5.10
N GLY A 102 -1.33 1.32 -6.05
CA GLY A 102 -1.54 1.00 -7.46
C GLY A 102 -0.27 1.10 -8.29
N SER A 103 -0.38 0.75 -9.57
CA SER A 103 0.74 0.86 -10.51
C SER A 103 1.09 2.33 -10.79
N GLU A 104 2.35 2.57 -11.18
CA GLU A 104 2.83 3.94 -11.46
C GLU A 104 2.12 4.58 -12.64
N ASP A 105 1.83 3.80 -13.69
CA ASP A 105 1.25 4.31 -14.93
C ASP A 105 -0.28 4.34 -14.91
N LYS A 106 -0.92 3.35 -14.29
CA LYS A 106 -2.39 3.21 -14.31
C LYS A 106 -3.07 3.54 -12.99
N GLY A 107 -2.31 3.60 -11.89
CA GLY A 107 -2.87 3.76 -10.56
C GLY A 107 -3.66 2.53 -10.11
N ILE A 108 -4.61 2.74 -9.24
CA ILE A 108 -5.47 1.69 -8.69
C ILE A 108 -6.64 1.46 -9.66
N SER A 109 -7.01 0.21 -9.89
CA SER A 109 -8.12 -0.13 -10.77
C SER A 109 -9.44 0.43 -10.25
N LYS A 110 -10.37 0.72 -11.17
CA LYS A 110 -11.69 1.26 -10.81
C LYS A 110 -12.47 0.32 -9.90
N GLU A 111 -12.34 -0.98 -10.11
CA GLU A 111 -13.01 -1.98 -9.30
C GLU A 111 -12.54 -1.93 -7.85
N VAL A 112 -11.24 -1.79 -7.65
CA VAL A 112 -10.64 -1.70 -6.32
C VAL A 112 -10.98 -0.36 -5.67
N LEU A 113 -10.94 0.75 -6.41
CA LEU A 113 -11.31 2.07 -5.89
C LEU A 113 -12.72 2.09 -5.32
N LYS A 114 -13.66 1.35 -5.93
CA LYS A 114 -15.04 1.27 -5.43
C LYS A 114 -15.15 0.60 -4.07
N LEU A 115 -14.17 -0.22 -3.71
CA LEU A 115 -14.15 -0.92 -2.43
C LEU A 115 -13.44 -0.13 -1.33
N CYS A 116 -12.80 0.97 -1.68
CA CYS A 116 -12.07 1.79 -0.72
C CYS A 116 -13.00 2.73 0.02
N ASP A 117 -12.78 2.83 1.32
CA ASP A 117 -13.56 3.72 2.18
C ASP A 117 -13.14 5.17 1.99
N VAL A 118 -11.86 5.40 1.70
CA VAL A 118 -11.33 6.74 1.50
C VAL A 118 -10.15 6.69 0.52
N GLN A 119 -10.02 7.75 -0.26
CA GLN A 119 -8.88 7.97 -1.15
C GLN A 119 -8.05 9.11 -0.57
N LEU A 120 -6.75 8.90 -0.44
CA LEU A 120 -5.85 9.85 0.19
C LEU A 120 -4.67 10.19 -0.73
N ALA A 121 -4.30 11.46 -0.72
CA ALA A 121 -3.16 11.96 -1.47
C ALA A 121 -2.08 12.49 -0.54
N VAL A 122 -0.82 12.30 -0.95
CA VAL A 122 0.30 13.04 -0.38
C VAL A 122 0.30 14.43 -1.05
N PRO A 123 0.35 15.51 -0.28
CA PRO A 123 0.32 16.83 -0.90
C PRO A 123 1.59 17.10 -1.70
N ILE A 124 1.41 17.51 -2.95
CA ILE A 124 2.50 17.90 -3.84
C ILE A 124 2.48 19.42 -3.96
N ILE A 125 3.53 20.05 -3.48
CA ILE A 125 3.63 21.52 -3.49
C ILE A 125 4.38 22.00 -4.74
N GLY A 126 5.29 21.17 -5.23
CA GLY A 126 6.10 21.51 -6.42
C GLY A 126 5.34 21.32 -7.73
N SER A 127 6.09 21.32 -8.83
CA SER A 127 5.52 21.21 -10.18
C SER A 127 5.49 19.79 -10.75
N ILE A 128 6.18 18.84 -10.12
CA ILE A 128 6.13 17.43 -10.52
C ILE A 128 4.80 16.85 -10.03
N GLU A 129 4.13 16.08 -10.87
CA GLU A 129 2.74 15.66 -10.62
C GLU A 129 2.58 14.63 -9.52
N SER A 130 3.56 13.74 -9.33
CA SER A 130 3.44 12.65 -8.35
C SER A 130 4.79 12.20 -7.83
N LEU A 131 4.77 11.54 -6.68
CA LEU A 131 5.92 10.82 -6.14
C LEU A 131 6.03 9.45 -6.79
N ASN A 132 7.23 8.89 -6.80
CA ASN A 132 7.43 7.47 -7.06
C ASN A 132 6.54 6.65 -6.09
N VAL A 133 5.99 5.53 -6.55
CA VAL A 133 5.03 4.74 -5.77
C VAL A 133 5.60 4.27 -4.43
N SER A 134 6.88 3.89 -4.39
CA SER A 134 7.50 3.44 -3.15
C SER A 134 7.72 4.61 -2.17
N ALA A 135 8.01 5.79 -2.67
CA ALA A 135 8.12 7.00 -1.85
C ALA A 135 6.76 7.37 -1.26
N ALA A 136 5.71 7.35 -2.07
CA ALA A 136 4.35 7.63 -1.60
C ALA A 136 3.92 6.62 -0.53
N ALA A 137 4.23 5.34 -0.73
CA ALA A 137 3.93 4.29 0.24
C ALA A 137 4.64 4.56 1.58
N ALA A 138 5.92 4.92 1.54
CA ALA A 138 6.67 5.21 2.75
C ALA A 138 6.07 6.38 3.53
N VAL A 139 5.72 7.45 2.83
CA VAL A 139 5.10 8.63 3.47
C VAL A 139 3.79 8.24 4.14
N LEU A 140 2.94 7.48 3.45
CA LEU A 140 1.65 7.08 3.98
C LEU A 140 1.79 6.14 5.18
N LEU A 141 2.69 5.16 5.08
CA LEU A 141 2.96 4.22 6.16
C LEU A 141 3.46 4.94 7.42
N PHE A 142 4.38 5.88 7.27
CA PHE A 142 4.92 6.60 8.41
C PHE A 142 3.98 7.67 8.96
N GLU A 143 3.02 8.15 8.18
CA GLU A 143 1.93 8.94 8.74
C GLU A 143 1.05 8.06 9.64
N ALA A 144 0.78 6.81 9.23
CA ALA A 144 0.08 5.86 10.08
C ALA A 144 0.86 5.59 11.37
N VAL A 145 2.18 5.42 11.29
CA VAL A 145 3.04 5.25 12.47
C VAL A 145 2.94 6.46 13.38
N ARG A 146 3.05 7.68 12.83
CA ARG A 146 2.97 8.89 13.61
C ARG A 146 1.68 8.95 14.43
N GLN A 147 0.57 8.59 13.81
CA GLN A 147 -0.73 8.60 14.50
C GLN A 147 -0.84 7.51 15.58
N ARG A 148 -0.11 6.40 15.43
CA ARG A 148 -0.21 5.24 16.31
C ARG A 148 0.71 5.28 17.53
N ILE A 149 1.81 6.03 17.47
CA ILE A 149 2.80 6.06 18.55
C ILE A 149 2.50 7.13 19.61
N HIS A 150 1.35 7.76 19.54
CA HIS A 150 0.93 8.77 20.52
C HIS A 150 -0.19 8.32 21.41
#